data_e92db26c8cd42a6b3938037dca92caa6
#
_entry.id   e92db26c8cd42a6b3938037dca92caa6
#
_cell.length_a   1.000
_cell.length_b   1.000
_cell.length_c   1.000
_cell.angle_alpha   90.00
_cell.angle_beta   90.00
_cell.angle_gamma   90.00
#
_symmetry.space_group_name_H-M   'P 1'
#
loop_
_entity.id
_entity.type
_entity.pdbx_description
1 polymer ?
#
loop_
_entity_poly.entity_id
_entity_poly.type
_entity_poly.pdbx_seq_one_letter_code
_entity_poly.pdbx_strand_id
1 'polypeptide(L)'
;LLAGLDLQDVPRGGLYSPEELIQNGTYDLILGDPTSSNPPADPLMRESIAARNGQNPLTGESLAPPGSGYLANSVNGHERFLPDNDDLQYTCIFPLGAPKDCSMPSQQACECNQPGDQNPLCQAPDGSYGTQQYFAKAYPGLRHLDLLESIGRQGVVGSICPAQTNDATSLDYGYRPVFRTLGEAASSSLLP
;
A
#
# COMPACT_ATOMS: atom_id res chain seq x y z
N LEU A 1 3.82 2.39 -6.20
CA LEU A 1 3.77 3.80 -5.84
C LEU A 1 3.84 3.92 -4.36
N LEU A 2 4.79 4.70 -3.87
CA LEU A 2 4.95 4.92 -2.46
C LEU A 2 3.80 5.77 -2.00
N ALA A 3 3.01 5.27 -1.04
CA ALA A 3 2.05 6.10 -0.36
C ALA A 3 2.81 7.31 0.20
N GLY A 4 2.44 8.50 -0.23
CA GLY A 4 2.99 9.72 0.30
C GLY A 4 4.11 10.42 -0.49
N LEU A 5 4.64 9.83 -1.56
CA LEU A 5 5.41 10.61 -2.51
C LEU A 5 4.45 11.24 -3.51
N ASP A 6 4.33 12.54 -3.45
CA ASP A 6 3.64 13.31 -4.49
C ASP A 6 4.47 13.24 -5.76
N LEU A 7 4.07 12.33 -6.65
CA LEU A 7 4.74 12.12 -7.93
C LEU A 7 4.20 13.05 -9.02
N GLN A 8 3.41 14.06 -8.67
CA GLN A 8 2.86 15.01 -9.64
C GLN A 8 3.95 15.83 -10.34
N ASP A 9 5.11 15.97 -9.70
CA ASP A 9 6.27 16.66 -10.27
C ASP A 9 7.20 15.75 -11.09
N VAL A 10 6.87 14.46 -11.25
CA VAL A 10 7.71 13.54 -12.01
C VAL A 10 7.31 13.54 -13.48
N PRO A 11 8.18 14.01 -14.40
CA PRO A 11 7.85 14.15 -15.83
C PRO A 11 7.45 12.85 -16.54
N ARG A 12 7.63 11.69 -15.90
CA ARG A 12 7.38 10.35 -16.45
C ARG A 12 6.20 9.62 -15.83
N GLY A 13 5.29 10.34 -15.16
CA GLY A 13 4.13 9.70 -14.53
C GLY A 13 4.49 8.75 -13.39
N GLY A 14 5.53 9.05 -12.63
CA GLY A 14 5.94 8.26 -11.48
C GLY A 14 6.70 6.97 -11.81
N LEU A 15 7.24 6.84 -13.00
CA LEU A 15 8.07 5.71 -13.40
C LEU A 15 9.55 6.04 -13.24
N TYR A 16 10.20 5.34 -12.32
CA TYR A 16 11.64 5.40 -12.12
C TYR A 16 12.29 4.13 -12.62
N SER A 17 13.47 4.24 -13.23
CA SER A 17 14.35 3.09 -13.43
C SER A 17 14.89 2.59 -12.09
N PRO A 18 15.39 1.35 -12.01
CA PRO A 18 16.04 0.85 -10.80
C PRO A 18 17.19 1.74 -10.33
N GLU A 19 17.95 2.32 -11.25
CA GLU A 19 19.03 3.24 -10.94
C GLU A 19 18.52 4.56 -10.33
N GLU A 20 17.44 5.10 -10.87
CA GLU A 20 16.82 6.31 -10.33
C GLU A 20 16.26 6.07 -8.94
N LEU A 21 15.68 4.90 -8.66
CA LEU A 21 15.22 4.53 -7.31
C LEU A 21 16.36 4.55 -6.29
N ILE A 22 17.54 4.02 -6.68
CA ILE A 22 18.74 4.02 -5.84
C ILE A 22 19.27 5.46 -5.68
N GLN A 23 19.45 6.19 -6.79
CA GLN A 23 20.01 7.55 -6.77
C GLN A 23 19.15 8.54 -6.01
N ASN A 24 17.84 8.39 -6.05
CA ASN A 24 16.89 9.24 -5.34
C ASN A 24 16.71 8.85 -3.87
N GLY A 25 17.41 7.82 -3.39
CA GLY A 25 17.25 7.32 -2.02
C GLY A 25 15.85 6.75 -1.74
N THR A 26 15.16 6.28 -2.79
CA THR A 26 13.79 5.78 -2.63
C THR A 26 13.74 4.54 -1.75
N TYR A 27 14.75 3.67 -1.86
CA TYR A 27 14.85 2.49 -1.00
C TYR A 27 15.03 2.85 0.48
N ASP A 28 15.78 3.91 0.80
CA ASP A 28 15.91 4.39 2.18
C ASP A 28 14.54 4.79 2.77
N LEU A 29 13.65 5.33 1.91
CA LEU A 29 12.32 5.75 2.33
C LEU A 29 11.40 4.56 2.61
N ILE A 30 11.41 3.53 1.75
CA ILE A 30 10.43 2.43 1.76
C ILE A 30 10.92 1.14 2.39
N LEU A 31 12.23 0.92 2.42
CA LEU A 31 12.88 -0.28 2.96
C LEU A 31 13.68 0.04 4.22
N GLY A 32 14.31 1.22 4.28
CA GLY A 32 15.33 1.51 5.26
C GLY A 32 16.60 0.70 5.01
N ASP A 33 17.38 0.48 6.06
CA ASP A 33 18.57 -0.37 5.99
C ASP A 33 18.42 -1.56 6.97
N PRO A 34 18.04 -2.74 6.48
CA PRO A 34 17.84 -3.91 7.34
C PRO A 34 19.15 -4.39 8.00
N THR A 35 20.31 -4.04 7.44
CA THR A 35 21.62 -4.46 7.99
C THR A 35 22.02 -3.64 9.20
N SER A 36 21.65 -2.38 9.24
CA SER A 36 21.92 -1.46 10.37
C SER A 36 20.73 -1.30 11.32
N SER A 37 19.65 -2.06 11.09
CA SER A 37 18.40 -1.94 11.85
C SER A 37 17.77 -0.55 11.75
N ASN A 38 18.01 0.17 10.67
CA ASN A 38 17.38 1.45 10.38
C ASN A 38 16.04 1.21 9.67
N PRO A 39 14.91 1.53 10.31
CA PRO A 39 13.60 1.24 9.74
C PRO A 39 13.30 2.17 8.56
N PRO A 40 12.33 1.80 7.69
CA PRO A 40 11.83 2.69 6.64
C PRO A 40 11.49 4.09 7.18
N ALA A 41 11.84 5.12 6.40
CA ALA A 41 11.46 6.50 6.72
C ALA A 41 9.94 6.70 6.59
N ASP A 42 9.30 5.99 5.63
CA ASP A 42 7.84 5.93 5.54
C ASP A 42 7.28 5.04 6.66
N PRO A 43 6.53 5.60 7.61
CA PRO A 43 5.96 4.82 8.70
C PRO A 43 4.98 3.74 8.21
N LEU A 44 4.30 3.96 7.08
CA LEU A 44 3.35 3.00 6.51
C LEU A 44 4.03 1.75 5.97
N MET A 45 5.34 1.82 5.73
CA MET A 45 6.17 0.68 5.33
C MET A 45 6.76 -0.10 6.52
N ARG A 46 6.55 0.35 7.75
CA ARG A 46 7.01 -0.39 8.95
C ARG A 46 6.03 -1.48 9.31
N GLU A 47 6.51 -2.71 9.43
CA GLU A 47 5.73 -3.81 9.99
C GLU A 47 5.41 -3.52 11.46
N SER A 48 4.14 -3.46 11.81
CA SER A 48 3.69 -3.15 13.18
C SER A 48 2.36 -3.85 13.48
N ILE A 49 2.27 -4.47 14.65
CA ILE A 49 1.00 -4.95 15.22
C ILE A 49 0.32 -3.86 16.05
N ALA A 50 1.09 -2.91 16.58
CA ALA A 50 0.58 -1.78 17.32
C ALA A 50 0.37 -0.59 16.39
N ALA A 51 -0.60 0.26 16.73
CA ALA A 51 -0.84 1.50 16.00
C ALA A 51 0.43 2.35 16.01
N ARG A 52 0.86 2.77 14.83
CA ARG A 52 1.91 3.74 14.62
C ARG A 52 1.34 5.11 14.97
N ASN A 53 2.12 6.06 15.38
CA ASN A 53 1.65 7.37 15.83
C ASN A 53 2.49 8.51 15.27
N GLY A 54 2.03 9.74 15.48
CA GLY A 54 2.69 10.93 15.00
C GLY A 54 2.22 11.34 13.60
N GLN A 55 3.13 11.93 12.84
CA GLN A 55 2.89 12.34 11.46
C GLN A 55 3.82 11.55 10.53
N ASN A 56 3.33 11.26 9.33
CA ASN A 56 4.17 10.75 8.26
C ASN A 56 5.14 11.87 7.84
N PRO A 57 6.45 11.70 7.98
CA PRO A 57 7.42 12.75 7.68
C PRO A 57 7.51 13.08 6.18
N LEU A 58 6.96 12.21 5.30
CA LEU A 58 6.96 12.40 3.86
C LEU A 58 5.75 13.18 3.38
N THR A 59 4.58 12.96 4.00
CA THR A 59 3.31 13.60 3.58
C THR A 59 2.81 14.65 4.54
N GLY A 60 3.30 14.66 5.77
CA GLY A 60 2.77 15.51 6.85
C GLY A 60 1.42 15.05 7.41
N GLU A 61 0.85 13.97 6.91
CA GLU A 61 -0.44 13.45 7.37
C GLU A 61 -0.32 12.80 8.75
N SER A 62 -1.38 12.94 9.55
CA SER A 62 -1.47 12.25 10.84
C SER A 62 -1.65 10.75 10.63
N LEU A 63 -0.87 9.95 11.36
CA LEU A 63 -1.02 8.49 11.41
C LEU A 63 -2.09 8.06 12.41
N ALA A 64 -2.45 8.93 13.36
CA ALA A 64 -3.49 8.61 14.31
C ALA A 64 -4.83 8.40 13.59
N PRO A 65 -5.59 7.35 13.97
CA PRO A 65 -6.93 7.17 13.43
C PRO A 65 -7.80 8.38 13.78
N PRO A 66 -8.76 8.73 12.91
CA PRO A 66 -9.68 9.82 13.19
C PRO A 66 -10.56 9.47 14.38
N GLY A 67 -10.41 10.17 15.48
CA GLY A 67 -11.11 9.89 16.73
C GLY A 67 -10.28 9.04 17.70
N SER A 68 -10.92 8.47 18.71
CA SER A 68 -10.26 7.69 19.74
C SER A 68 -10.95 6.34 19.96
N GLY A 69 -10.14 5.35 20.27
CA GLY A 69 -10.59 4.04 20.69
C GLY A 69 -10.93 3.09 19.55
N TYR A 70 -11.60 2.04 19.90
CA TYR A 70 -11.91 0.88 19.07
C TYR A 70 -12.66 1.19 17.78
N LEU A 71 -13.52 2.20 17.80
CA LEU A 71 -14.35 2.59 16.67
C LEU A 71 -13.66 3.52 15.67
N ALA A 72 -12.43 3.93 15.94
CA ALA A 72 -11.69 4.84 15.10
C ALA A 72 -10.97 4.09 14.00
N ASN A 73 -11.71 3.55 13.07
CA ASN A 73 -11.14 2.99 11.86
C ASN A 73 -10.78 4.09 10.87
N SER A 74 -9.67 3.89 10.20
CA SER A 74 -9.15 4.84 9.26
C SER A 74 -8.99 4.21 7.89
N VAL A 75 -9.34 4.95 6.88
CA VAL A 75 -9.22 4.57 5.48
C VAL A 75 -7.79 4.86 4.98
N ASN A 76 -7.37 4.23 3.90
CA ASN A 76 -6.06 4.44 3.24
C ASN A 76 -4.82 4.03 4.08
N GLY A 77 -4.96 2.99 4.88
CA GLY A 77 -3.84 2.41 5.60
C GLY A 77 -3.41 3.17 6.85
N HIS A 78 -4.20 4.16 7.28
CA HIS A 78 -3.99 4.75 8.60
C HIS A 78 -4.11 3.70 9.70
N GLU A 79 -3.66 4.03 10.89
CA GLU A 79 -3.60 3.11 12.00
C GLU A 79 -4.98 2.67 12.47
N ARG A 80 -5.11 1.40 12.79
CA ARG A 80 -6.35 0.81 13.29
C ARG A 80 -6.13 0.03 14.57
N PHE A 81 -7.18 -0.18 15.33
CA PHE A 81 -7.15 -1.06 16.48
C PHE A 81 -7.21 -2.53 16.04
N LEU A 82 -6.30 -3.33 16.58
CA LEU A 82 -6.25 -4.79 16.38
C LEU A 82 -6.48 -5.45 17.74
N PRO A 83 -7.69 -5.94 18.04
CA PRO A 83 -8.05 -6.40 19.39
C PRO A 83 -7.18 -7.57 19.87
N ASP A 84 -6.85 -8.48 18.98
CA ASP A 84 -6.14 -9.72 19.31
C ASP A 84 -4.65 -9.67 18.92
N ASN A 85 -4.17 -8.57 18.34
CA ASN A 85 -2.83 -8.43 17.81
C ASN A 85 -2.43 -9.54 16.80
N ASP A 86 -3.40 -10.06 16.08
CA ASP A 86 -3.25 -11.19 15.16
C ASP A 86 -3.02 -10.77 13.71
N ASP A 87 -2.96 -9.48 13.45
CA ASP A 87 -2.74 -8.91 12.12
C ASP A 87 -1.71 -7.77 12.18
N LEU A 88 -1.31 -7.25 11.01
CA LEU A 88 -0.44 -6.11 10.87
C LEU A 88 -1.23 -4.85 10.50
N GLN A 89 -0.67 -3.69 10.86
CA GLN A 89 -1.15 -2.42 10.32
C GLN A 89 -0.96 -2.39 8.80
N TYR A 90 -1.96 -1.89 8.08
CA TYR A 90 -1.90 -1.81 6.63
C TYR A 90 -0.93 -0.73 6.15
N THR A 91 -0.33 -0.95 4.99
CA THR A 91 0.36 0.10 4.23
C THR A 91 -0.65 1.00 3.52
N CYS A 92 -1.66 0.39 2.93
CA CYS A 92 -2.78 1.09 2.32
C CYS A 92 -4.01 0.18 2.24
N ILE A 93 -5.16 0.82 2.03
CA ILE A 93 -6.35 0.17 1.50
C ILE A 93 -6.78 0.88 0.22
N PHE A 94 -7.42 0.15 -0.68
CA PHE A 94 -7.91 0.69 -1.94
C PHE A 94 -9.22 0.01 -2.36
N PRO A 95 -10.10 0.73 -3.09
CA PRO A 95 -11.40 0.20 -3.45
C PRO A 95 -11.32 -1.01 -4.36
N LEU A 96 -12.18 -1.98 -4.11
CA LEU A 96 -12.45 -3.08 -5.04
C LEU A 96 -13.26 -2.56 -6.22
N GLY A 97 -13.08 -3.15 -7.40
CA GLY A 97 -13.89 -2.82 -8.58
C GLY A 97 -15.39 -3.12 -8.40
N ALA A 98 -15.73 -4.06 -7.52
CA ALA A 98 -17.06 -4.33 -7.02
C ALA A 98 -16.96 -4.88 -5.59
N PRO A 99 -17.92 -4.55 -4.71
CA PRO A 99 -17.97 -5.12 -3.36
C PRO A 99 -18.07 -6.63 -3.39
N LYS A 100 -17.39 -7.29 -2.44
CA LYS A 100 -17.40 -8.75 -2.29
C LYS A 100 -18.26 -9.14 -1.09
N ASP A 101 -19.20 -10.03 -1.30
CA ASP A 101 -20.05 -10.58 -0.23
C ASP A 101 -19.28 -11.62 0.59
N CYS A 102 -19.09 -11.36 1.88
CA CYS A 102 -18.42 -12.22 2.84
C CYS A 102 -19.38 -12.97 3.78
N SER A 103 -20.68 -12.96 3.51
CA SER A 103 -21.69 -13.64 4.34
C SER A 103 -21.59 -15.18 4.29
N MET A 104 -20.91 -15.71 3.28
CA MET A 104 -20.78 -17.16 3.06
C MET A 104 -19.46 -17.70 3.63
N PRO A 105 -19.47 -18.73 4.49
CA PRO A 105 -18.26 -19.29 5.10
C PRO A 105 -17.20 -19.84 4.12
N SER A 106 -17.60 -20.12 2.88
CA SER A 106 -16.72 -20.68 1.84
C SER A 106 -15.92 -19.63 1.09
N GLN A 107 -16.11 -18.36 1.35
CA GLN A 107 -15.41 -17.25 0.67
C GLN A 107 -14.01 -17.08 1.24
N GLN A 108 -13.03 -17.67 0.57
CA GLN A 108 -11.61 -17.44 0.89
C GLN A 108 -11.22 -15.97 0.66
N ALA A 109 -10.31 -15.48 1.48
CA ALA A 109 -9.80 -14.09 1.43
C ALA A 109 -10.91 -13.03 1.65
N CYS A 110 -11.88 -13.32 2.50
CA CYS A 110 -12.91 -12.39 2.94
C CYS A 110 -12.60 -11.91 4.36
N GLU A 111 -12.60 -10.59 4.55
CA GLU A 111 -12.25 -9.94 5.83
C GLU A 111 -13.49 -9.43 6.58
N CYS A 112 -14.69 -9.53 5.97
CA CYS A 112 -15.92 -8.92 6.48
C CYS A 112 -16.94 -9.96 6.99
N ASN A 113 -16.45 -11.04 7.54
CA ASN A 113 -17.30 -12.08 8.15
C ASN A 113 -17.72 -11.76 9.58
N GLN A 114 -17.13 -10.76 10.21
CA GLN A 114 -17.42 -10.29 11.56
C GLN A 114 -17.69 -8.77 11.55
N PRO A 115 -18.92 -8.35 11.25
CA PRO A 115 -19.26 -6.91 11.14
C PRO A 115 -19.00 -6.10 12.43
N GLY A 116 -18.98 -6.77 13.58
CA GLY A 116 -18.70 -6.15 14.87
C GLY A 116 -17.28 -5.61 15.02
N ASP A 117 -16.32 -6.11 14.25
CA ASP A 117 -14.91 -5.72 14.34
C ASP A 117 -14.63 -4.36 13.72
N GLN A 118 -15.59 -3.80 13.00
CA GLN A 118 -15.47 -2.51 12.31
C GLN A 118 -14.19 -2.39 11.48
N ASN A 119 -13.84 -3.47 10.76
CA ASN A 119 -12.71 -3.49 9.88
C ASN A 119 -12.88 -2.43 8.77
N PRO A 120 -11.89 -1.54 8.53
CA PRO A 120 -12.01 -0.48 7.52
C PRO A 120 -12.28 -1.01 6.11
N LEU A 121 -11.92 -2.27 5.81
CA LEU A 121 -12.22 -2.89 4.52
C LEU A 121 -13.72 -3.12 4.30
N CYS A 122 -14.50 -3.15 5.38
CA CYS A 122 -15.93 -3.46 5.38
C CYS A 122 -16.81 -2.20 5.51
N GLN A 123 -16.21 -1.02 5.54
CA GLN A 123 -16.95 0.23 5.67
C GLN A 123 -17.62 0.58 4.35
N ALA A 124 -18.93 0.64 4.38
CA ALA A 124 -19.74 1.08 3.24
C ALA A 124 -19.63 2.60 3.01
N PRO A 125 -20.03 3.11 1.84
CA PRO A 125 -19.99 4.56 1.55
C PRO A 125 -20.81 5.42 2.50
N ASP A 126 -21.83 4.86 3.16
CA ASP A 126 -22.63 5.52 4.18
C ASP A 126 -22.02 5.47 5.60
N GLY A 127 -20.82 4.86 5.72
CA GLY A 127 -20.10 4.71 6.97
C GLY A 127 -20.52 3.48 7.79
N SER A 128 -21.51 2.70 7.36
CA SER A 128 -21.94 1.48 8.04
C SER A 128 -20.97 0.31 7.82
N TYR A 129 -21.03 -0.68 8.69
CA TYR A 129 -20.24 -1.91 8.60
C TYR A 129 -21.16 -3.12 8.42
N GLY A 130 -20.75 -4.03 7.55
CA GLY A 130 -21.53 -5.22 7.23
C GLY A 130 -20.63 -6.34 6.70
N THR A 131 -21.27 -7.33 6.08
CA THR A 131 -20.59 -8.48 5.46
C THR A 131 -20.13 -8.20 4.02
N GLN A 132 -20.20 -6.96 3.55
CA GLN A 132 -19.67 -6.57 2.25
C GLN A 132 -18.28 -5.99 2.40
N GLN A 133 -17.32 -6.52 1.67
CA GLN A 133 -15.97 -5.98 1.59
C GLN A 133 -15.87 -5.00 0.43
N TYR A 134 -15.56 -3.75 0.72
CA TYR A 134 -15.45 -2.67 -0.26
C TYR A 134 -14.02 -2.38 -0.68
N PHE A 135 -13.05 -2.72 0.17
CA PHE A 135 -11.64 -2.38 -0.03
C PHE A 135 -10.76 -3.64 0.04
N ALA A 136 -9.66 -3.60 -0.69
CA ALA A 136 -8.53 -4.49 -0.50
C ALA A 136 -7.47 -3.83 0.37
N LYS A 137 -6.56 -4.62 0.92
CA LYS A 137 -5.47 -4.17 1.79
C LYS A 137 -4.12 -4.55 1.20
N ALA A 138 -3.09 -3.83 1.61
CA ALA A 138 -1.71 -4.20 1.39
C ALA A 138 -0.90 -4.08 2.68
N TYR A 139 0.10 -4.94 2.81
CA TYR A 139 1.08 -4.92 3.89
C TYR A 139 2.44 -4.43 3.40
N PRO A 140 3.34 -4.01 4.31
CA PRO A 140 4.73 -3.73 3.95
C PRO A 140 5.40 -4.95 3.33
N GLY A 141 6.00 -4.77 2.17
CA GLY A 141 6.68 -5.84 1.42
C GLY A 141 8.20 -5.79 1.55
N LEU A 142 8.75 -5.59 2.75
CA LEU A 142 10.16 -5.27 2.98
C LEU A 142 11.11 -6.33 2.40
N ARG A 143 10.83 -7.61 2.60
CA ARG A 143 11.68 -8.70 2.06
C ARG A 143 11.70 -8.75 0.54
N HIS A 144 10.58 -8.41 -0.10
CA HIS A 144 10.52 -8.35 -1.56
C HIS A 144 11.29 -7.13 -2.08
N LEU A 145 11.22 -6.00 -1.38
CA LEU A 145 11.95 -4.79 -1.73
C LEU A 145 13.46 -4.98 -1.57
N ASP A 146 13.92 -5.61 -0.49
CA ASP A 146 15.32 -5.95 -0.26
C ASP A 146 15.88 -6.83 -1.39
N LEU A 147 15.11 -7.85 -1.80
CA LEU A 147 15.48 -8.67 -2.95
C LEU A 147 15.56 -7.84 -4.24
N LEU A 148 14.56 -6.99 -4.51
CA LEU A 148 14.53 -6.17 -5.72
C LEU A 148 15.67 -5.16 -5.76
N GLU A 149 16.03 -4.57 -4.62
CA GLU A 149 17.21 -3.70 -4.50
C GLU A 149 18.49 -4.48 -4.82
N SER A 150 18.65 -5.68 -4.24
CA SER A 150 19.85 -6.49 -4.41
C SER A 150 20.11 -6.95 -5.84
N ILE A 151 19.06 -7.17 -6.65
CA ILE A 151 19.19 -7.54 -8.07
C ILE A 151 19.31 -6.32 -9.00
N GLY A 152 19.19 -5.11 -8.46
CA GLY A 152 19.45 -3.85 -9.16
C GLY A 152 18.65 -3.71 -10.45
N ARG A 153 19.34 -3.53 -11.58
CA ARG A 153 18.73 -3.31 -12.91
C ARG A 153 17.75 -4.37 -13.38
N GLN A 154 17.81 -5.56 -12.83
CA GLN A 154 16.90 -6.66 -13.18
C GLN A 154 15.60 -6.61 -12.36
N GLY A 155 15.55 -5.75 -11.33
CA GLY A 155 14.39 -5.59 -10.47
C GLY A 155 13.42 -4.54 -11.00
N VAL A 156 12.14 -4.89 -11.10
CA VAL A 156 11.06 -3.93 -11.35
C VAL A 156 10.25 -3.79 -10.08
N VAL A 157 10.29 -2.61 -9.48
CA VAL A 157 9.51 -2.29 -8.28
C VAL A 157 8.16 -1.72 -8.68
N GLY A 158 7.11 -2.28 -8.10
CA GLY A 158 5.76 -1.78 -8.27
C GLY A 158 4.98 -1.85 -6.97
N SER A 159 4.14 -0.84 -6.72
CA SER A 159 3.25 -0.84 -5.56
C SER A 159 1.96 -1.59 -5.86
N ILE A 160 1.51 -2.39 -4.90
CA ILE A 160 0.15 -2.94 -4.89
C ILE A 160 -0.90 -1.89 -4.50
N CYS A 161 -0.47 -0.76 -3.91
CA CYS A 161 -1.32 0.38 -3.63
C CYS A 161 -1.45 1.24 -4.89
N PRO A 162 -2.58 1.22 -5.61
CA PRO A 162 -2.73 2.05 -6.79
C PRO A 162 -2.83 3.53 -6.39
N ALA A 163 -2.16 4.39 -7.13
CA ALA A 163 -2.24 5.84 -6.89
C ALA A 163 -3.58 6.42 -7.33
N GLN A 164 -4.18 5.82 -8.34
CA GLN A 164 -5.36 6.33 -8.99
C GLN A 164 -6.28 5.18 -9.42
N THR A 165 -7.57 5.26 -9.01
CA THR A 165 -8.58 4.24 -9.29
C THR A 165 -9.87 4.83 -9.89
N ASN A 166 -9.97 6.15 -10.02
CA ASN A 166 -11.19 6.84 -10.40
C ASN A 166 -11.27 7.21 -11.89
N ASP A 167 -10.13 7.39 -12.56
CA ASP A 167 -10.07 7.73 -13.97
C ASP A 167 -9.39 6.61 -14.77
N ALA A 168 -10.23 5.77 -15.40
CA ALA A 168 -9.75 4.66 -16.24
C ALA A 168 -9.02 5.12 -17.52
N THR A 169 -9.01 6.40 -17.85
CA THR A 169 -8.28 6.94 -19.01
C THR A 169 -6.87 7.40 -18.63
N SER A 170 -6.61 7.61 -17.35
CA SER A 170 -5.31 8.07 -16.85
C SER A 170 -4.20 7.04 -17.08
N LEU A 171 -2.97 7.53 -17.33
CA LEU A 171 -1.77 6.70 -17.51
C LEU A 171 -1.35 5.97 -16.23
N ASP A 172 -1.70 6.51 -15.07
CA ASP A 172 -1.41 5.97 -13.75
C ASP A 172 -2.58 5.17 -13.15
N TYR A 173 -3.64 4.91 -13.93
CA TYR A 173 -4.79 4.13 -13.46
C TYR A 173 -4.42 2.71 -13.05
N GLY A 174 -4.75 2.35 -11.82
CA GLY A 174 -4.56 1.01 -11.29
C GLY A 174 -3.10 0.57 -11.35
N TYR A 175 -2.85 -0.54 -12.02
CA TYR A 175 -1.51 -1.13 -12.17
C TYR A 175 -0.86 -0.86 -13.53
N ARG A 176 -1.40 0.02 -14.36
CA ARG A 176 -0.81 0.38 -15.67
C ARG A 176 0.65 0.79 -15.58
N PRO A 177 1.08 1.61 -14.58
CA PRO A 177 2.49 1.99 -14.47
C PRO A 177 3.41 0.78 -14.35
N VAL A 178 3.06 -0.18 -13.49
CA VAL A 178 3.88 -1.38 -13.25
C VAL A 178 3.94 -2.26 -14.50
N PHE A 179 2.80 -2.51 -15.14
CA PHE A 179 2.76 -3.34 -16.36
C PHE A 179 3.48 -2.69 -17.53
N ARG A 180 3.46 -1.35 -17.63
CA ARG A 180 4.23 -0.63 -18.64
C ARG A 180 5.73 -0.80 -18.39
N THR A 181 6.21 -0.62 -17.17
CA THR A 181 7.62 -0.80 -16.82
C THR A 181 8.08 -2.24 -17.08
N LEU A 182 7.26 -3.23 -16.73
CA LEU A 182 7.56 -4.64 -17.04
C LEU A 182 7.65 -4.89 -18.55
N GLY A 183 6.75 -4.29 -19.34
CA GLY A 183 6.78 -4.40 -20.79
C GLY A 183 8.03 -3.75 -21.42
N GLU A 184 8.43 -2.59 -20.94
CA GLU A 184 9.63 -1.89 -21.36
C GLU A 184 10.90 -2.69 -21.00
N ALA A 185 10.98 -3.20 -19.78
CA ALA A 185 12.10 -4.05 -19.34
C ALA A 185 12.21 -5.34 -20.19
N ALA A 186 11.09 -6.00 -20.45
CA ALA A 186 11.06 -7.19 -21.32
C ALA A 186 11.48 -6.87 -22.76
N SER A 187 10.99 -5.76 -23.32
CA SER A 187 11.33 -5.34 -24.66
C SER A 187 12.81 -5.02 -24.82
N SER A 188 13.41 -4.34 -23.86
CA SER A 188 14.84 -4.01 -23.87
C SER A 188 15.73 -5.25 -23.78
N SER A 189 15.25 -6.32 -23.17
CA SER A 189 15.98 -7.59 -23.03
C SER A 189 15.87 -8.49 -24.28
N LEU A 190 14.89 -8.23 -25.14
CA LEU A 190 14.63 -9.04 -26.34
C LEU A 190 15.18 -8.42 -27.64
N LEU A 191 15.57 -7.17 -27.61
CA LEU A 191 16.21 -6.49 -28.75
C LEU A 191 17.73 -6.68 -28.68
N PRO A 192 18.37 -7.22 -29.71
CA PRO A 192 19.82 -7.42 -29.78
C PRO A 192 20.58 -6.12 -29.84
#